data_aa42ac96990358c99990c566ec99f043
#
_entry.id   aa42ac96990358c99990c566ec99f043
#
_cell.length_a   1.000
_cell.length_b   1.000
_cell.length_c   1.000
_cell.angle_alpha   90.00
_cell.angle_beta   90.00
_cell.angle_gamma   90.00
#
_symmetry.space_group_name_H-M   'P 1'
#
loop_
_entity.id
_entity.type
_entity.pdbx_description
1 polymer ?
#
loop_
_entity_poly.entity_id
_entity_poly.type
_entity_poly.pdbx_seq_one_letter_code
_entity_poly.pdbx_strand_id
1 'polypeptide(L)'
;MSPQLLFTVVTFNLMLLFAPVAALILFKWPRLWQLLLALHLGLLVALLDFRSDEPAFSALLLITFGLFLGFAQPKGAWRWACLLGIWIPALALFAFATKLTAVTPVEAVSSFLAVGFAFIGVYAGVLVKRLSERFGNVAREVRG
;
A
#
# COMPACT_ATOMS: atom_id res chain seq x y z
N MET A 1 -15.66 12.28 -23.94
CA MET A 1 -14.65 12.23 -22.87
C MET A 1 -14.10 10.82 -22.85
N SER A 2 -12.80 10.63 -23.02
CA SER A 2 -12.24 9.29 -23.05
C SER A 2 -12.40 8.62 -21.66
N PRO A 3 -12.64 7.30 -21.59
CA PRO A 3 -12.79 6.60 -20.31
C PRO A 3 -11.60 6.81 -19.37
N GLN A 4 -10.40 6.98 -19.94
CA GLN A 4 -9.17 7.28 -19.21
C GLN A 4 -9.18 8.66 -18.56
N LEU A 5 -9.77 9.67 -19.19
CA LEU A 5 -9.90 11.02 -18.64
C LEU A 5 -10.89 11.03 -17.47
N LEU A 6 -12.02 10.32 -17.63
CA LEU A 6 -13.02 10.19 -16.58
C LEU A 6 -12.45 9.49 -15.34
N PHE A 7 -11.72 8.40 -15.54
CA PHE A 7 -11.06 7.67 -14.47
C PHE A 7 -10.02 8.53 -13.74
N THR A 8 -9.22 9.33 -14.49
CA THR A 8 -8.22 10.24 -13.90
C THR A 8 -8.90 11.33 -13.07
N VAL A 9 -9.94 11.94 -13.58
CA VAL A 9 -10.69 13.02 -12.89
C VAL A 9 -11.37 12.48 -11.64
N VAL A 10 -12.01 11.32 -11.71
CA VAL A 10 -12.67 10.68 -10.55
C VAL A 10 -11.63 10.32 -9.48
N THR A 11 -10.48 9.76 -9.88
CA THR A 11 -9.42 9.37 -8.95
C THR A 11 -8.78 10.56 -8.27
N PHE A 12 -8.50 11.63 -9.05
CA PHE A 12 -7.93 12.86 -8.51
C PHE A 12 -8.90 13.54 -7.53
N ASN A 13 -10.19 13.57 -7.84
CA ASN A 13 -11.22 14.11 -6.95
C ASN A 13 -11.40 13.27 -5.69
N LEU A 14 -11.34 11.93 -5.78
CA LEU A 14 -11.35 11.05 -4.62
C LEU A 14 -10.14 11.31 -3.72
N MET A 15 -8.93 11.45 -4.27
CA MET A 15 -7.74 11.81 -3.50
C MET A 15 -7.87 13.19 -2.82
N LEU A 16 -8.43 14.17 -3.51
CA LEU A 16 -8.67 15.52 -2.97
C LEU A 16 -9.71 15.53 -1.84
N LEU A 17 -10.76 14.70 -1.94
CA LEU A 17 -11.76 14.52 -0.88
C LEU A 17 -11.19 13.81 0.35
N PHE A 18 -10.25 12.88 0.16
CA PHE A 18 -9.61 12.17 1.27
C PHE A 18 -8.62 13.04 2.05
N ALA A 19 -7.99 14.04 1.43
CA ALA A 19 -7.01 14.90 2.10
C ALA A 19 -7.58 15.67 3.30
N PRO A 20 -8.73 16.38 3.21
CA PRO A 20 -9.31 17.08 4.37
C PRO A 20 -9.88 16.12 5.41
N VAL A 21 -10.43 14.96 5.00
CA VAL A 21 -10.91 13.94 5.93
C VAL A 21 -9.72 13.34 6.69
N ALA A 22 -8.62 13.06 6.01
CA ALA A 22 -7.37 12.62 6.62
C ALA A 22 -6.83 13.66 7.60
N ALA A 23 -6.85 14.95 7.25
CA ALA A 23 -6.43 16.05 8.13
C ALA A 23 -7.29 16.16 9.39
N LEU A 24 -8.62 16.05 9.27
CA LEU A 24 -9.55 16.06 10.40
C LEU A 24 -9.35 14.88 11.34
N ILE A 25 -9.09 13.70 10.80
CA ILE A 25 -8.84 12.47 11.57
C ILE A 25 -7.46 12.49 12.22
N LEU A 26 -6.44 13.04 11.55
CA LEU A 26 -5.11 13.31 12.10
C LEU A 26 -5.18 14.15 13.38
N PHE A 27 -6.03 15.17 13.39
CA PHE A 27 -6.14 16.11 14.52
C PHE A 27 -6.87 15.49 15.73
N LYS A 28 -7.84 14.62 15.49
CA LYS A 28 -8.70 14.09 16.55
C LYS A 28 -8.34 12.67 16.99
N TRP A 29 -7.74 11.83 16.11
CA TRP A 29 -7.49 10.43 16.40
C TRP A 29 -6.18 9.94 15.74
N PRO A 30 -5.06 10.04 16.43
CA PRO A 30 -3.73 9.73 15.87
C PRO A 30 -3.53 8.26 15.45
N ARG A 31 -4.41 7.34 15.87
CA ARG A 31 -4.32 5.92 15.47
C ARG A 31 -4.95 5.63 14.10
N LEU A 32 -5.87 6.47 13.64
CA LEU A 32 -6.55 6.28 12.35
C LEU A 32 -5.75 6.84 11.18
N TRP A 33 -4.81 7.77 11.40
CA TRP A 33 -4.02 8.31 10.32
C TRP A 33 -3.17 7.26 9.60
N GLN A 34 -2.66 6.27 10.33
CA GLN A 34 -1.84 5.20 9.78
C GLN A 34 -2.67 4.25 8.89
N LEU A 35 -3.90 3.97 9.32
CA LEU A 35 -4.86 3.19 8.51
C LEU A 35 -5.18 3.94 7.21
N LEU A 36 -5.45 5.22 7.29
CA LEU A 36 -5.68 6.05 6.12
C LEU A 36 -4.45 6.15 5.21
N LEU A 37 -3.25 6.24 5.79
CA LEU A 37 -2.01 6.24 5.04
C LEU A 37 -1.82 4.92 4.28
N ALA A 38 -2.02 3.77 4.94
CA ALA A 38 -1.92 2.46 4.30
C ALA A 38 -2.94 2.29 3.17
N LEU A 39 -4.19 2.73 3.39
CA LEU A 39 -5.24 2.72 2.36
C LEU A 39 -4.88 3.62 1.18
N HIS A 40 -4.37 4.83 1.44
CA HIS A 40 -3.97 5.77 0.40
C HIS A 40 -2.79 5.24 -0.43
N LEU A 41 -1.76 4.72 0.24
CA LEU A 41 -0.60 4.16 -0.43
C LEU A 41 -0.99 2.93 -1.26
N GLY A 42 -1.84 2.05 -0.72
CA GLY A 42 -2.34 0.89 -1.46
C GLY A 42 -3.14 1.29 -2.71
N LEU A 43 -4.04 2.25 -2.56
CA LEU A 43 -4.82 2.77 -3.69
C LEU A 43 -3.91 3.46 -4.72
N LEU A 44 -2.94 4.25 -4.28
CA LEU A 44 -1.98 4.91 -5.15
C LEU A 44 -1.20 3.90 -5.99
N VAL A 45 -0.67 2.84 -5.35
CA VAL A 45 0.06 1.78 -6.06
C VAL A 45 -0.84 1.08 -7.05
N ALA A 46 -2.08 0.74 -6.67
CA ALA A 46 -3.02 0.06 -7.56
C ALA A 46 -3.40 0.93 -8.78
N LEU A 47 -3.49 2.24 -8.62
CA LEU A 47 -3.74 3.17 -9.72
C LEU A 47 -2.53 3.32 -10.65
N LEU A 48 -1.32 3.30 -10.09
CA LEU A 48 -0.08 3.31 -10.85
C LEU A 48 0.09 2.00 -11.62
N ASP A 49 -0.20 0.86 -10.98
CA ASP A 49 -0.18 -0.46 -11.60
C ASP A 49 -1.12 -0.53 -12.80
N PHE A 50 -2.33 -0.02 -12.65
CA PHE A 50 -3.32 0.01 -13.72
C PHE A 50 -2.90 0.86 -14.94
N ARG A 51 -1.93 1.77 -14.76
CA ARG A 51 -1.38 2.64 -15.81
C ARG A 51 -0.03 2.18 -16.35
N SER A 52 0.66 1.36 -15.60
CA SER A 52 2.00 0.90 -15.92
C SER A 52 1.90 -0.49 -16.53
N ASP A 53 2.54 -0.66 -17.68
CA ASP A 53 2.70 -1.99 -18.30
C ASP A 53 3.83 -2.80 -17.63
N GLU A 54 4.47 -2.25 -16.59
CA GLU A 54 5.60 -2.86 -15.89
C GLU A 54 5.22 -3.34 -14.48
N PRO A 55 4.89 -4.62 -14.28
CA PRO A 55 4.52 -5.17 -12.96
C PRO A 55 5.65 -5.10 -11.93
N ALA A 56 6.92 -5.02 -12.38
CA ALA A 56 8.07 -4.88 -11.50
C ALA A 56 8.06 -3.55 -10.73
N PHE A 57 7.57 -2.47 -11.33
CA PHE A 57 7.47 -1.17 -10.70
C PHE A 57 6.48 -1.18 -9.54
N SER A 58 5.31 -1.76 -9.74
CA SER A 58 4.29 -1.89 -8.70
C SER A 58 4.73 -2.78 -7.55
N ALA A 59 5.44 -3.88 -7.85
CA ALA A 59 6.05 -4.74 -6.83
C ALA A 59 7.07 -3.99 -5.98
N LEU A 60 7.94 -3.18 -6.61
CA LEU A 60 8.93 -2.36 -5.91
C LEU A 60 8.26 -1.33 -4.98
N LEU A 61 7.21 -0.67 -5.44
CA LEU A 61 6.44 0.29 -4.62
C LEU A 61 5.78 -0.40 -3.43
N LEU A 62 5.16 -1.59 -3.63
CA LEU A 62 4.56 -2.36 -2.55
C LEU A 62 5.58 -2.77 -1.49
N ILE A 63 6.76 -3.22 -1.92
CA ILE A 63 7.85 -3.57 -0.99
C ILE A 63 8.32 -2.33 -0.24
N THR A 64 8.54 -1.21 -0.92
CA THR A 64 9.04 0.04 -0.31
C THR A 64 8.04 0.62 0.70
N PHE A 65 6.78 0.75 0.32
CA PHE A 65 5.73 1.24 1.22
C PHE A 65 5.44 0.25 2.35
N GLY A 66 5.48 -1.04 2.05
CA GLY A 66 5.37 -2.10 3.05
C GLY A 66 6.48 -2.01 4.09
N LEU A 67 7.73 -1.85 3.65
CA LEU A 67 8.88 -1.69 4.53
C LEU A 67 8.71 -0.47 5.44
N PHE A 68 8.30 0.65 4.89
CA PHE A 68 8.02 1.87 5.67
C PHE A 68 6.91 1.65 6.73
N LEU A 69 5.79 1.04 6.33
CA LEU A 69 4.68 0.77 7.25
C LEU A 69 5.07 -0.25 8.33
N GLY A 70 5.78 -1.31 7.97
CA GLY A 70 6.27 -2.32 8.90
C GLY A 70 7.28 -1.78 9.90
N PHE A 71 8.18 -0.89 9.46
CA PHE A 71 9.11 -0.18 10.33
C PHE A 71 8.39 0.77 11.28
N ALA A 72 7.42 1.54 10.79
CA ALA A 72 6.65 2.48 11.60
C ALA A 72 5.78 1.75 12.64
N GLN A 73 5.16 0.62 12.26
CA GLN A 73 4.20 -0.10 13.11
C GLN A 73 4.38 -1.62 13.06
N PRO A 74 5.27 -2.19 13.89
CA PRO A 74 5.49 -3.63 13.92
C PRO A 74 4.32 -4.41 14.52
N LYS A 75 3.48 -3.76 15.34
CA LYS A 75 2.29 -4.41 15.91
C LYS A 75 1.18 -4.51 14.87
N GLY A 76 0.73 -5.74 14.58
CA GLY A 76 -0.32 -5.98 13.60
C GLY A 76 0.14 -5.87 12.14
N ALA A 77 1.40 -6.17 11.87
CA ALA A 77 2.03 -6.09 10.55
C ALA A 77 1.21 -6.72 9.42
N TRP A 78 0.57 -7.87 9.67
CA TRP A 78 -0.27 -8.54 8.69
C TRP A 78 -1.46 -7.69 8.20
N ARG A 79 -2.03 -6.85 9.09
CA ARG A 79 -3.14 -5.94 8.72
C ARG A 79 -2.67 -4.89 7.72
N TRP A 80 -1.47 -4.34 7.94
CA TRP A 80 -0.87 -3.35 7.04
C TRP A 80 -0.54 -3.95 5.69
N ALA A 81 -0.02 -5.19 5.68
CA ALA A 81 0.25 -5.92 4.45
C ALA A 81 -1.04 -6.17 3.65
N CYS A 82 -2.10 -6.63 4.31
CA CYS A 82 -3.40 -6.81 3.67
C CYS A 82 -3.97 -5.49 3.13
N LEU A 83 -3.98 -4.42 3.94
CA LEU A 83 -4.51 -3.12 3.53
C LEU A 83 -3.75 -2.52 2.35
N LEU A 84 -2.42 -2.72 2.30
CA LEU A 84 -1.60 -2.24 1.21
C LEU A 84 -1.79 -3.06 -0.07
N GLY A 85 -1.80 -4.39 0.05
CA GLY A 85 -1.78 -5.30 -1.10
C GLY A 85 -3.12 -5.59 -1.74
N ILE A 86 -4.25 -5.44 -1.01
CA ILE A 86 -5.57 -5.85 -1.48
C ILE A 86 -6.11 -5.00 -2.65
N TRP A 87 -5.64 -3.77 -2.79
CA TRP A 87 -6.18 -2.83 -3.78
C TRP A 87 -5.91 -3.24 -5.22
N ILE A 88 -4.73 -3.83 -5.51
CA ILE A 88 -4.37 -4.29 -6.85
C ILE A 88 -5.33 -5.39 -7.31
N PRO A 89 -5.49 -6.53 -6.60
CA PRO A 89 -6.46 -7.54 -7.00
C PRO A 89 -7.91 -7.04 -6.96
N ALA A 90 -8.27 -6.14 -6.06
CA ALA A 90 -9.61 -5.57 -6.01
C ALA A 90 -9.92 -4.76 -7.28
N LEU A 91 -9.01 -3.92 -7.74
CA LEU A 91 -9.17 -3.16 -8.98
C LEU A 91 -9.12 -4.07 -10.22
N ALA A 92 -8.25 -5.07 -10.24
CA ALA A 92 -8.18 -6.03 -11.34
C ALA A 92 -9.48 -6.84 -11.47
N LEU A 93 -10.03 -7.32 -10.36
CA LEU A 93 -11.32 -8.03 -10.34
C LEU A 93 -12.48 -7.11 -10.73
N PHE A 94 -12.47 -5.86 -10.26
CA PHE A 94 -13.47 -4.87 -10.64
C PHE A 94 -13.43 -4.59 -12.15
N ALA A 95 -12.25 -4.36 -12.71
CA ALA A 95 -12.06 -4.14 -14.14
C ALA A 95 -12.49 -5.36 -14.97
N PHE A 96 -12.18 -6.58 -14.51
CA PHE A 96 -12.62 -7.82 -15.11
C PHE A 96 -14.15 -7.95 -15.10
N ALA A 97 -14.80 -7.72 -13.96
CA ALA A 97 -16.25 -7.85 -13.81
C ALA A 97 -17.03 -6.81 -14.63
N THR A 98 -16.52 -5.60 -14.73
CA THR A 98 -17.18 -4.50 -15.46
C THR A 98 -16.81 -4.44 -16.94
N LYS A 99 -15.88 -5.30 -17.40
CA LYS A 99 -15.33 -5.30 -18.77
C LYS A 99 -14.83 -3.92 -19.21
N LEU A 100 -14.40 -3.10 -18.26
CA LEU A 100 -13.85 -1.76 -18.52
C LEU A 100 -12.54 -1.82 -19.30
N THR A 101 -11.77 -2.89 -19.15
CA THR A 101 -10.52 -3.17 -19.85
C THR A 101 -10.45 -4.65 -20.22
N ALA A 102 -9.63 -4.98 -21.20
CA ALA A 102 -9.41 -6.36 -21.65
C ALA A 102 -8.54 -7.17 -20.67
N VAL A 103 -8.87 -7.13 -19.36
CA VAL A 103 -8.17 -7.93 -18.34
C VAL A 103 -8.49 -9.40 -18.55
N THR A 104 -7.46 -10.22 -18.69
CA THR A 104 -7.62 -11.67 -18.82
C THR A 104 -7.83 -12.31 -17.44
N PRO A 105 -8.47 -13.50 -17.35
CA PRO A 105 -8.61 -14.22 -16.09
C PRO A 105 -7.27 -14.51 -15.42
N VAL A 106 -6.22 -14.75 -16.22
CA VAL A 106 -4.86 -15.01 -15.73
C VAL A 106 -4.28 -13.77 -15.06
N GLU A 107 -4.45 -12.59 -15.65
CA GLU A 107 -4.00 -11.31 -15.07
C GLU A 107 -4.76 -11.01 -13.78
N ALA A 108 -6.06 -11.25 -13.72
CA ALA A 108 -6.85 -11.08 -12.51
C ALA A 108 -6.38 -11.99 -11.36
N VAL A 109 -5.98 -13.24 -11.67
CA VAL A 109 -5.44 -14.16 -10.66
C VAL A 109 -4.01 -13.79 -10.27
N SER A 110 -3.15 -13.44 -11.25
CA SER A 110 -1.76 -13.06 -10.98
C SER A 110 -1.65 -11.78 -10.14
N SER A 111 -2.66 -10.90 -10.18
CA SER A 111 -2.71 -9.69 -9.36
C SER A 111 -2.67 -9.97 -7.85
N PHE A 112 -3.04 -11.18 -7.41
CA PHE A 112 -2.91 -11.60 -6.01
C PHE A 112 -1.44 -11.73 -5.55
N LEU A 113 -0.47 -11.86 -6.46
CA LEU A 113 0.96 -11.81 -6.12
C LEU A 113 1.34 -10.47 -5.48
N ALA A 114 0.63 -9.40 -5.79
CA ALA A 114 0.83 -8.10 -5.17
C ALA A 114 0.68 -8.14 -3.64
N VAL A 115 -0.25 -8.95 -3.14
CA VAL A 115 -0.42 -9.17 -1.70
C VAL A 115 0.85 -9.80 -1.12
N GLY A 116 1.45 -10.78 -1.81
CA GLY A 116 2.72 -11.40 -1.40
C GLY A 116 3.86 -10.37 -1.28
N PHE A 117 4.00 -9.48 -2.27
CA PHE A 117 5.02 -8.41 -2.22
C PHE A 117 4.77 -7.43 -1.08
N ALA A 118 3.53 -7.08 -0.79
CA ALA A 118 3.18 -6.25 0.35
C ALA A 118 3.57 -6.93 1.69
N PHE A 119 3.32 -8.24 1.83
CA PHE A 119 3.76 -9.00 3.00
C PHE A 119 5.28 -9.00 3.14
N ILE A 120 6.03 -9.29 2.07
CA ILE A 120 7.50 -9.25 2.09
C ILE A 120 7.99 -7.88 2.56
N GLY A 121 7.48 -6.79 2.00
CA GLY A 121 7.85 -5.44 2.38
C GLY A 121 7.59 -5.15 3.85
N VAL A 122 6.36 -5.40 4.32
CA VAL A 122 5.97 -5.11 5.71
C VAL A 122 6.78 -5.91 6.72
N TYR A 123 6.99 -7.21 6.48
CA TYR A 123 7.77 -8.03 7.41
C TYR A 123 9.27 -7.72 7.37
N ALA A 124 9.81 -7.32 6.22
CA ALA A 124 11.16 -6.78 6.13
C ALA A 124 11.29 -5.51 6.99
N GLY A 125 10.32 -4.59 6.94
CA GLY A 125 10.30 -3.39 7.77
C GLY A 125 10.27 -3.70 9.27
N VAL A 126 9.46 -4.67 9.69
CA VAL A 126 9.42 -5.14 11.09
C VAL A 126 10.78 -5.72 11.51
N LEU A 127 11.41 -6.49 10.64
CA LEU A 127 12.74 -7.09 10.91
C LEU A 127 13.79 -6.00 11.09
N VAL A 128 13.86 -5.03 10.18
CA VAL A 128 14.80 -3.90 10.25
C VAL A 128 14.63 -3.15 11.57
N LYS A 129 13.39 -2.87 11.99
CA LYS A 129 13.10 -2.21 13.26
C LYS A 129 13.61 -3.01 14.45
N ARG A 130 13.33 -4.31 14.51
CA ARG A 130 13.79 -5.18 15.61
C ARG A 130 15.31 -5.25 15.69
N LEU A 131 15.99 -5.31 14.54
CA LEU A 131 17.45 -5.29 14.49
C LEU A 131 18.00 -3.96 14.99
N SER A 132 17.44 -2.83 14.56
CA SER A 132 17.84 -1.50 15.01
C SER A 132 17.69 -1.34 16.54
N GLU A 133 16.61 -1.83 17.12
CA GLU A 133 16.36 -1.79 18.56
C GLU A 133 17.40 -2.67 19.33
N ARG A 134 17.73 -3.84 18.80
CA ARG A 134 18.76 -4.71 19.42
C ARG A 134 20.16 -4.07 19.41
N PHE A 135 20.57 -3.52 18.28
CA PHE A 135 21.87 -2.82 18.18
C PHE A 135 21.94 -1.57 19.07
N GLY A 136 20.83 -0.83 19.17
CA GLY A 136 20.74 0.33 20.05
C GLY A 136 20.91 -0.02 21.56
N ASN A 137 20.38 -1.17 21.97
CA ASN A 137 20.51 -1.65 23.36
C ASN A 137 21.94 -2.09 23.66
N VAL A 138 22.58 -2.87 22.78
CA VAL A 138 23.99 -3.29 22.94
C VAL A 138 24.92 -2.08 23.02
N ALA A 139 24.70 -1.06 22.18
CA ALA A 139 25.52 0.16 22.21
C ALA A 139 25.37 0.97 23.52
N ARG A 140 24.23 0.85 24.19
CA ARG A 140 24.04 1.49 25.53
C ARG A 140 24.74 0.72 26.64
N GLU A 141 24.69 -0.62 26.62
CA GLU A 141 25.38 -1.45 27.61
C GLU A 141 26.92 -1.30 27.56
N VAL A 142 27.47 -1.07 26.37
CA VAL A 142 28.94 -0.87 26.22
C VAL A 142 29.41 0.50 26.72
N ARG A 143 28.50 1.47 26.83
CA ARG A 143 28.84 2.83 27.27
C ARG A 143 28.60 3.13 28.76
N GLY A 144 27.91 2.23 29.46
CA GLY A 144 27.66 2.34 30.91
C GLY A 144 28.61 1.46 31.72
#